data_fc469a03d5d604a55da99b17d55d5f88
#
_entry.id   fc469a03d5d604a55da99b17d55d5f88
#
_cell.length_a   1.000
_cell.length_b   1.000
_cell.length_c   1.000
_cell.angle_alpha   90.00
_cell.angle_beta   90.00
_cell.angle_gamma   90.00
#
_symmetry.space_group_name_H-M   'P 1'
#
loop_
_entity.id
_entity.type
_entity.pdbx_description
1 polymer ?
#
loop_
_entity_poly.entity_id
_entity_poly.type
_entity_poly.pdbx_seq_one_letter_code
_entity_poly.pdbx_strand_id
1 'polypeptide(L)'
;MPYLLKTEPDKYSFDDLVRDGETVWDGIANNQALMTLRQMKKGERCVIYHSNVGKAAVGTAKVVSMDASDARNPIVRIKAGKRLQRERPLAEIRAAGVFQGSVMFRQFRLSVVPLTEEQYDWLTRGKEPNARRNGPPLLSY
;
A
#
# COMPACT_ATOMS: atom_id res chain seq x y z
N MET A 1 0.65 -10.67 6.98
CA MET A 1 1.60 -9.61 6.60
C MET A 1 0.89 -8.64 5.67
N PRO A 2 0.96 -7.34 5.92
CA PRO A 2 0.39 -6.37 4.99
C PRO A 2 1.36 -6.03 3.86
N TYR A 3 0.81 -5.45 2.80
CA TYR A 3 1.59 -5.11 1.60
C TYR A 3 1.21 -3.72 1.12
N LEU A 4 2.18 -3.05 0.48
CA LEU A 4 1.93 -1.80 -0.22
C LEU A 4 1.98 -2.11 -1.72
N LEU A 5 0.92 -1.71 -2.42
CA LEU A 5 0.77 -1.94 -3.85
C LEU A 5 0.81 -0.60 -4.57
N LYS A 6 1.76 -0.43 -5.46
CA LYS A 6 1.92 0.81 -6.22
C LYS A 6 1.17 0.73 -7.55
N THR A 7 0.48 1.80 -7.90
CA THR A 7 -0.19 1.92 -9.19
C THR A 7 -0.07 3.34 -9.70
N GLU A 8 -0.01 3.49 -11.01
CA GLU A 8 -0.02 4.81 -11.65
C GLU A 8 -1.48 5.26 -11.78
N PRO A 9 -1.86 6.39 -11.15
CA PRO A 9 -3.27 6.76 -11.09
C PRO A 9 -3.91 7.12 -12.42
N ASP A 10 -3.11 7.51 -13.42
CA ASP A 10 -3.63 7.76 -14.76
C ASP A 10 -3.91 6.47 -15.53
N LYS A 11 -3.42 5.32 -15.06
CA LYS A 11 -3.71 4.01 -15.64
C LYS A 11 -4.76 3.28 -14.83
N TYR A 12 -4.58 3.23 -13.51
CA TYR A 12 -5.55 2.59 -12.61
C TYR A 12 -5.41 3.21 -11.22
N SER A 13 -6.38 4.04 -10.85
CA SER A 13 -6.34 4.76 -9.57
C SER A 13 -7.08 3.98 -8.48
N PHE A 14 -6.93 4.46 -7.24
CA PHE A 14 -7.73 3.92 -6.14
C PHE A 14 -9.23 4.14 -6.38
N ASP A 15 -9.61 5.27 -6.98
CA ASP A 15 -11.00 5.52 -7.33
C ASP A 15 -11.51 4.48 -8.34
N ASP A 16 -10.67 4.07 -9.29
CA ASP A 16 -11.02 3.01 -10.23
C ASP A 16 -11.27 1.70 -9.48
N LEU A 17 -10.43 1.39 -8.49
CA LEU A 17 -10.60 0.19 -7.68
C LEU A 17 -11.90 0.23 -6.89
N VAL A 18 -12.24 1.39 -6.31
CA VAL A 18 -13.50 1.56 -5.58
C VAL A 18 -14.68 1.36 -6.51
N ARG A 19 -14.62 1.93 -7.72
CA ARG A 19 -15.67 1.77 -8.74
C ARG A 19 -15.86 0.31 -9.10
N ASP A 20 -14.76 -0.42 -9.30
CA ASP A 20 -14.81 -1.83 -9.71
C ASP A 20 -15.12 -2.76 -8.54
N GLY A 21 -14.83 -2.35 -7.32
CA GLY A 21 -15.02 -3.16 -6.10
C GLY A 21 -13.92 -4.17 -5.90
N GLU A 22 -13.65 -4.99 -6.90
CA GLU A 22 -12.57 -5.97 -6.91
C GLU A 22 -11.84 -5.91 -8.23
N THR A 23 -10.57 -6.29 -8.22
CA THR A 23 -9.80 -6.40 -9.45
C THR A 23 -8.67 -7.41 -9.28
N VAL A 24 -8.17 -7.91 -10.40
CA VAL A 24 -6.93 -8.68 -10.42
C VAL A 24 -5.76 -7.70 -10.46
N TRP A 25 -4.82 -7.86 -9.54
CA TRP A 25 -3.63 -7.00 -9.50
C TRP A 25 -2.59 -7.60 -10.43
N ASP A 26 -2.48 -7.07 -11.64
CA ASP A 26 -1.65 -7.64 -12.70
C ASP A 26 -0.68 -6.59 -13.25
N GLY A 27 -0.06 -6.93 -14.39
CA GLY A 27 0.91 -6.04 -15.01
C GLY A 27 2.27 -6.01 -14.30
N ILE A 28 2.53 -7.00 -13.45
CA ILE A 28 3.77 -7.09 -12.69
C ILE A 28 4.79 -7.90 -13.47
N ALA A 29 5.93 -7.29 -13.81
CA ALA A 29 7.00 -7.97 -14.54
C ALA A 29 8.24 -8.22 -13.69
N ASN A 30 8.43 -7.44 -12.62
CA ASN A 30 9.60 -7.55 -11.76
C ASN A 30 9.55 -8.86 -10.97
N ASN A 31 10.63 -9.64 -11.03
CA ASN A 31 10.68 -10.98 -10.40
C ASN A 31 10.52 -10.92 -8.90
N GLN A 32 11.06 -9.90 -8.24
CA GLN A 32 10.94 -9.78 -6.79
C GLN A 32 9.50 -9.44 -6.41
N ALA A 33 8.84 -8.58 -7.18
CA ALA A 33 7.44 -8.25 -6.96
C ALA A 33 6.55 -9.49 -7.17
N LEU A 34 6.83 -10.28 -8.20
CA LEU A 34 6.11 -11.54 -8.44
C LEU A 34 6.30 -12.51 -7.29
N MET A 35 7.53 -12.60 -6.76
CA MET A 35 7.80 -13.45 -5.61
C MET A 35 6.97 -13.03 -4.41
N THR A 36 6.86 -11.72 -4.16
CA THR A 36 6.04 -11.19 -3.08
C THR A 36 4.56 -11.48 -3.30
N LEU A 37 4.08 -11.32 -4.54
CA LEU A 37 2.69 -11.64 -4.88
C LEU A 37 2.34 -13.09 -4.55
N ARG A 38 3.26 -14.02 -4.86
CA ARG A 38 3.03 -15.44 -4.60
C ARG A 38 2.91 -15.77 -3.12
N GLN A 39 3.39 -14.89 -2.24
CA GLN A 39 3.31 -15.09 -0.79
C GLN A 39 2.01 -14.56 -0.20
N MET A 40 1.23 -13.81 -0.96
CA MET A 40 0.00 -13.22 -0.45
C MET A 40 -1.05 -14.29 -0.17
N LYS A 41 -1.82 -14.06 0.89
CA LYS A 41 -2.87 -14.98 1.32
C LYS A 41 -4.18 -14.24 1.49
N LYS A 42 -5.27 -14.95 1.29
CA LYS A 42 -6.61 -14.41 1.50
C LYS A 42 -6.71 -13.74 2.86
N GLY A 43 -7.28 -12.55 2.87
CA GLY A 43 -7.51 -11.78 4.09
C GLY A 43 -6.39 -10.83 4.45
N GLU A 44 -5.24 -10.92 3.79
CA GLU A 44 -4.14 -9.98 4.09
C GLU A 44 -4.46 -8.59 3.59
N ARG A 45 -3.98 -7.60 4.36
CA ARG A 45 -4.31 -6.19 4.13
C ARG A 45 -3.30 -5.54 3.20
N CYS A 46 -3.78 -4.59 2.42
CA CYS A 46 -2.95 -3.84 1.48
C CYS A 46 -3.18 -2.35 1.64
N VAL A 47 -2.15 -1.59 1.32
CA VAL A 47 -2.24 -0.13 1.16
C VAL A 47 -1.98 0.18 -0.31
N ILE A 48 -2.86 0.96 -0.92
CA ILE A 48 -2.70 1.38 -2.32
C ILE A 48 -1.93 2.70 -2.34
N TYR A 49 -0.87 2.73 -3.12
CA TYR A 49 0.01 3.88 -3.27
C TYR A 49 -0.01 4.35 -4.71
N HIS A 50 -0.27 5.64 -4.92
CA HIS A 50 -0.20 6.25 -6.24
C HIS A 50 1.24 6.64 -6.53
N SER A 51 1.82 6.03 -7.58
CA SER A 51 3.16 6.37 -8.04
C SER A 51 3.07 7.35 -9.21
N ASN A 52 4.19 7.96 -9.58
CA ASN A 52 4.30 8.94 -10.65
C ASN A 52 3.61 10.26 -10.33
N VAL A 53 2.28 10.27 -10.32
CA VAL A 53 1.49 11.47 -10.09
C VAL A 53 0.89 11.39 -8.69
N GLY A 54 1.06 12.44 -7.90
CA GLY A 54 0.50 12.52 -6.56
C GLY A 54 1.27 11.77 -5.49
N LYS A 55 2.12 10.87 -5.83
CA LYS A 55 3.06 10.11 -4.97
C LYS A 55 2.65 10.04 -3.50
N ALA A 56 1.64 9.24 -3.21
CA ALA A 56 1.07 9.14 -1.86
C ALA A 56 0.34 7.83 -1.67
N ALA A 57 0.32 7.35 -0.42
CA ALA A 57 -0.59 6.27 -0.02
C ALA A 57 -1.98 6.88 0.12
N VAL A 58 -2.99 6.24 -0.48
CA VAL A 58 -4.32 6.85 -0.63
C VAL A 58 -5.48 6.00 -0.11
N GLY A 59 -5.33 4.71 -0.01
CA GLY A 59 -6.43 3.85 0.40
C GLY A 59 -5.97 2.47 0.82
N THR A 60 -6.91 1.64 1.24
CA THR A 60 -6.64 0.26 1.65
C THR A 60 -7.36 -0.73 0.77
N ALA A 61 -6.90 -1.96 0.79
CA ALA A 61 -7.51 -3.07 0.09
C ALA A 61 -7.23 -4.35 0.87
N LYS A 62 -7.86 -5.44 0.45
CA LYS A 62 -7.68 -6.73 1.09
C LYS A 62 -7.56 -7.80 0.02
N VAL A 63 -6.68 -8.76 0.25
CA VAL A 63 -6.53 -9.90 -0.67
C VAL A 63 -7.76 -10.79 -0.57
N VAL A 64 -8.40 -11.05 -1.70
CA VAL A 64 -9.56 -11.93 -1.79
C VAL A 64 -9.12 -13.35 -2.13
N SER A 65 -8.16 -13.49 -3.04
CA SER A 65 -7.67 -14.79 -3.46
C SER A 65 -6.30 -14.65 -4.10
N MET A 66 -5.55 -15.75 -4.08
CA MET A 66 -4.28 -15.82 -4.78
C MET A 66 -4.18 -17.21 -5.42
N ASP A 67 -3.93 -17.24 -6.71
CA ASP A 67 -3.76 -18.47 -7.48
C ASP A 67 -2.36 -18.48 -8.10
N ALA A 68 -1.53 -19.38 -7.64
CA ALA A 68 -0.17 -19.55 -8.13
C ALA A 68 0.01 -20.86 -8.90
N SER A 69 -1.07 -21.38 -9.53
CA SER A 69 -0.98 -22.57 -10.38
C SER A 69 0.07 -22.38 -11.45
N ASP A 70 0.15 -21.18 -12.02
CA ASP A 70 1.25 -20.77 -12.87
C ASP A 70 2.16 -19.87 -12.05
N ALA A 71 3.31 -20.38 -11.62
CA ALA A 71 4.21 -19.64 -10.76
C ALA A 71 4.75 -18.36 -11.40
N ARG A 72 4.75 -18.29 -12.73
CA ARG A 72 5.22 -17.10 -13.46
C ARG A 72 4.16 -16.01 -13.53
N ASN A 73 2.88 -16.39 -13.35
CA ASN A 73 1.77 -15.46 -13.44
C ASN A 73 0.82 -15.68 -12.27
N PRO A 74 1.26 -15.34 -11.04
CA PRO A 74 0.35 -15.45 -9.89
C PRO A 74 -0.82 -14.48 -10.10
N ILE A 75 -2.03 -14.96 -9.81
CA ILE A 75 -3.24 -14.16 -9.96
C ILE A 75 -3.71 -13.78 -8.57
N VAL A 76 -3.50 -12.52 -8.23
CA VAL A 76 -3.94 -11.96 -6.95
C VAL A 76 -5.15 -11.07 -7.21
N ARG A 77 -6.26 -11.41 -6.56
CA ARG A 77 -7.48 -10.59 -6.62
C ARG A 77 -7.59 -9.83 -5.32
N ILE A 78 -7.81 -8.53 -5.43
CA ILE A 78 -7.96 -7.66 -4.26
C ILE A 78 -9.33 -6.96 -4.31
N LYS A 79 -9.78 -6.57 -3.13
CA LYS A 79 -11.05 -5.89 -2.93
C LYS A 79 -10.79 -4.53 -2.31
N ALA A 80 -11.48 -3.51 -2.81
CA ALA A 80 -11.35 -2.14 -2.28
C ALA A 80 -11.73 -2.11 -0.81
N GLY A 81 -10.89 -1.43 -0.03
CA GLY A 81 -11.19 -1.09 1.36
C GLY A 81 -11.72 0.32 1.45
N LYS A 82 -11.02 1.15 2.21
CA LYS A 82 -11.43 2.54 2.45
C LYS A 82 -10.34 3.51 2.02
N ARG A 83 -10.76 4.68 1.58
CA ARG A 83 -9.83 5.79 1.37
C ARG A 83 -9.23 6.16 2.73
N LEU A 84 -7.93 6.44 2.75
CA LEU A 84 -7.28 6.88 3.98
C LEU A 84 -7.90 8.20 4.43
N GLN A 85 -8.11 8.35 5.73
CA GLN A 85 -8.58 9.62 6.29
C GLN A 85 -7.61 10.73 5.97
N ARG A 86 -6.33 10.40 5.93
CA ARG A 86 -5.27 11.32 5.55
C ARG A 86 -4.31 10.60 4.61
N GLU A 87 -4.18 11.12 3.40
CA GLU A 87 -3.20 10.60 2.46
C GLU A 87 -1.80 10.78 3.04
N ARG A 88 -0.91 9.84 2.71
CA ARG A 88 0.48 9.88 3.18
C ARG A 88 1.40 10.16 2.00
N PRO A 89 1.79 11.42 1.78
CA PRO A 89 2.71 11.75 0.69
C PRO A 89 4.06 11.06 0.87
N LEU A 90 4.73 10.80 -0.25
CA LEU A 90 6.04 10.15 -0.25
C LEU A 90 7.02 10.85 0.67
N ALA A 91 7.03 12.20 0.68
CA ALA A 91 7.95 12.94 1.54
C ALA A 91 7.74 12.62 3.01
N GLU A 92 6.48 12.47 3.45
CA GLU A 92 6.19 12.10 4.84
C GLU A 92 6.61 10.67 5.16
N ILE A 93 6.36 9.76 4.22
CA ILE A 93 6.77 8.35 4.40
C ILE A 93 8.29 8.28 4.52
N ARG A 94 8.99 9.03 3.69
CA ARG A 94 10.45 9.05 3.67
C ARG A 94 11.03 9.60 4.96
N ALA A 95 10.34 10.56 5.57
CA ALA A 95 10.77 11.18 6.82
C ALA A 95 10.39 10.36 8.06
N ALA A 96 9.50 9.39 7.92
CA ALA A 96 9.02 8.60 9.05
C ALA A 96 10.06 7.56 9.47
N GLY A 97 10.38 7.53 10.76
CA GLY A 97 11.40 6.62 11.27
C GLY A 97 11.07 5.15 11.05
N VAL A 98 9.78 4.81 11.05
CA VAL A 98 9.31 3.43 10.86
C VAL A 98 9.67 2.86 9.49
N PHE A 99 9.98 3.72 8.51
CA PHE A 99 10.36 3.31 7.17
C PHE A 99 11.86 3.39 6.92
N GLN A 100 12.64 3.76 7.92
CA GLN A 100 14.09 3.87 7.76
C GLN A 100 14.67 2.50 7.38
N GLY A 101 15.45 2.47 6.30
CA GLY A 101 16.03 1.22 5.82
C GLY A 101 15.05 0.31 5.08
N SER A 102 13.81 0.76 4.85
CA SER A 102 12.79 -0.03 4.18
C SER A 102 13.20 -0.38 2.75
N VAL A 103 12.82 -1.59 2.33
CA VAL A 103 13.00 -2.02 0.94
C VAL A 103 12.29 -1.10 -0.03
N MET A 104 11.25 -0.40 0.40
CA MET A 104 10.54 0.57 -0.41
C MET A 104 11.47 1.65 -0.97
N PHE A 105 12.48 2.04 -0.20
CA PHE A 105 13.43 3.06 -0.61
C PHE A 105 14.71 2.49 -1.19
N ARG A 106 15.11 1.29 -0.76
CA ARG A 106 16.29 0.63 -1.32
C ARG A 106 16.02 0.11 -2.73
N GLN A 107 14.78 -0.23 -3.02
CA GLN A 107 14.35 -0.71 -4.34
C GLN A 107 13.16 0.10 -4.80
N PHE A 108 13.43 1.31 -5.21
CA PHE A 108 12.41 2.29 -5.53
C PHE A 108 11.43 1.80 -6.61
N ARG A 109 11.88 0.95 -7.53
CA ARG A 109 11.03 0.46 -8.62
C ARG A 109 10.17 -0.74 -8.23
N LEU A 110 10.32 -1.24 -7.02
CA LEU A 110 9.53 -2.38 -6.56
C LEU A 110 8.09 -1.93 -6.36
N SER A 111 7.17 -2.54 -7.10
CA SER A 111 5.76 -2.13 -7.11
C SER A 111 4.91 -2.88 -6.08
N VAL A 112 5.43 -3.93 -5.50
CA VAL A 112 4.76 -4.71 -4.45
C VAL A 112 5.74 -4.81 -3.29
N VAL A 113 5.41 -4.18 -2.16
CA VAL A 113 6.33 -4.04 -1.05
C VAL A 113 5.72 -4.67 0.21
N PRO A 114 6.38 -5.65 0.83
CA PRO A 114 5.89 -6.16 2.11
C PRO A 114 6.05 -5.09 3.19
N LEU A 115 5.08 -4.99 4.07
CA LEU A 115 5.08 -4.02 5.16
C LEU A 115 5.12 -4.74 6.50
N THR A 116 5.72 -4.10 7.49
CA THR A 116 5.54 -4.53 8.88
C THR A 116 4.18 -4.04 9.37
N GLU A 117 3.70 -4.63 10.46
CA GLU A 117 2.46 -4.15 11.09
C GLU A 117 2.59 -2.69 11.50
N GLU A 118 3.74 -2.32 12.00
CA GLU A 118 4.04 -0.95 12.44
C GLU A 118 3.93 0.03 11.26
N GLN A 119 4.48 -0.36 10.11
CA GLN A 119 4.41 0.46 8.89
C GLN A 119 2.98 0.61 8.41
N TYR A 120 2.22 -0.50 8.43
CA TYR A 120 0.82 -0.48 8.03
C TYR A 120 0.01 0.46 8.94
N ASP A 121 0.23 0.34 10.24
CA ASP A 121 -0.48 1.19 11.21
C ASP A 121 -0.16 2.66 10.98
N TRP A 122 1.11 2.98 10.74
CA TRP A 122 1.50 4.36 10.47
C TRP A 122 0.83 4.90 9.21
N LEU A 123 0.80 4.10 8.14
CA LEU A 123 0.20 4.52 6.87
C LEU A 123 -1.29 4.74 6.97
N THR A 124 -1.98 3.93 7.77
CA THR A 124 -3.45 3.95 7.83
C THR A 124 -3.98 4.82 8.97
N ARG A 125 -3.11 5.38 9.78
CA ARG A 125 -3.50 6.24 10.90
C ARG A 125 -4.09 7.54 10.38
N GLY A 126 -5.31 7.87 10.81
CA GLY A 126 -6.00 9.05 10.31
C GLY A 126 -5.63 10.34 11.00
N LYS A 127 -4.84 10.29 12.07
CA LYS A 127 -4.49 11.47 12.87
C LYS A 127 -3.23 12.15 12.34
N GLU A 128 -3.08 13.44 12.64
CA GLU A 128 -1.85 14.14 12.36
C GLU A 128 -0.70 13.49 13.12
N PRO A 129 0.43 13.42 12.52
CA PRO A 129 1.60 12.89 13.21
C PRO A 129 1.87 13.71 14.46
N ASN A 130 1.66 13.74 15.24
CA ASN A 130 1.69 14.30 16.30
C ASN A 130 1.18 14.56 17.02
N ALA A 131 0.83 14.79 17.12
CA ALA A 131 0.33 14.97 17.74
C ALA A 131 0.07 14.61 18.56
N ARG A 132 -0.02 14.62 19.01
CA ARG A 132 -0.43 14.47 19.71
C ARG A 132 -0.76 13.77 20.19
N ARG A 133 -0.63 13.35 20.42
CA ARG A 133 -1.15 12.82 20.76
C ARG A 133 -1.30 12.90 21.44
N ASN A 134 -1.40 13.23 21.56
CA ASN A 134 -1.67 13.56 22.12
C ASN A 134 -1.78 14.13 22.39
N GLY A 135 -1.53 14.62 22.41
CA GLY A 135 -1.81 15.33 22.67
C GLY A 135 -1.93 15.97 22.41
N PRO A 136 -1.94 16.50 22.81
CA PRO A 136 -2.33 17.32 22.55
C PRO A 136 -2.26 17.75 21.89
N PRO A 137 -2.21 18.06 21.83
CA PRO A 137 -2.13 18.55 21.41
C PRO A 137 -1.86 19.03 20.91
N LEU A 138 -1.65 19.37 20.90
CA LEU A 138 -1.57 19.88 20.79
C LEU A 138 -1.79 20.34 20.39
N LEU A 139 -1.99 20.80 20.43
CA LEU A 139 -2.43 21.24 20.35
C LEU A 139 -2.96 21.39 19.91
N SER A 140 -3.21 21.55 19.85
CA SER A 140 -3.77 21.60 19.75
C SER A 140 -4.02 21.69 19.44
N TYR A 141 -3.85 21.89 19.55
CA TYR A 141 -4.10 21.91 19.62
C TYR A 141 -4.34 22.21 19.45
#